data_b095d18674f1c7395b130939115b735d
#
_entry.id   b095d18674f1c7395b130939115b735d
#
_cell.length_a   1.000
_cell.length_b   1.000
_cell.length_c   1.000
_cell.angle_alpha   90.00
_cell.angle_beta   90.00
_cell.angle_gamma   90.00
#
_symmetry.space_group_name_H-M   'P 1'
#
loop_
_entity.id
_entity.type
_entity.pdbx_description
1 polymer ?
#
loop_
_entity_poly.entity_id
_entity_poly.type
_entity_poly.pdbx_seq_one_letter_code
_entity_poly.pdbx_strand_id
1 'polypeptide(L)'
;MQNLRKLLYSALTCTFLLNVNIPANSTEKEVKVYSGRHYNTDRSVFKKFAEETGIKVRLIEAAGISLIERMKREGKNSQADLILLVDAARITNAAKAGLLQSIESSNLENDVPLGLKDPGKEWYALTRRVRVMIANPKVVDVSKINDYTDLADPSLKGKVCLRNRKSPYNQSLVANQLINKGESATKAWLSGMISNVSKPFFPGDIAIIRAVSKKKCGVGIVNHYYVARMLAGVNGRRDALYAKKTKVLTPNPAHVNISAGGVAKYATNKNEAIQLLEFLASPEGSKGLAAPTFEHPLKEVNQNQIVKNFGEFTPDSVTVEELGEKNSLAIQLMKGAGWN
;
A
#
# COMPACT_ATOMS: atom_id res chain seq x y z
N MET A 1 47.43 91.61 30.84
CA MET A 1 47.92 90.60 31.74
C MET A 1 46.90 89.47 31.76
N GLN A 2 47.30 88.23 31.67
CA GLN A 2 46.62 86.97 31.74
C GLN A 2 45.81 86.48 30.50
N ASN A 3 46.50 85.55 29.85
CA ASN A 3 46.00 84.74 28.78
C ASN A 3 45.04 83.62 29.31
N LEU A 4 43.90 83.42 28.66
CA LEU A 4 43.05 82.25 28.87
C LEU A 4 43.05 81.38 27.63
N ARG A 5 43.77 80.28 27.65
CA ARG A 5 43.78 79.25 26.62
C ARG A 5 42.47 78.40 26.70
N LYS A 6 41.70 78.42 25.62
CA LYS A 6 40.58 77.51 25.43
C LYS A 6 41.08 76.17 24.86
N LEU A 7 40.93 75.07 25.60
CA LEU A 7 41.09 73.72 25.06
C LEU A 7 39.75 73.27 24.45
N LEU A 8 39.82 72.96 23.13
CA LEU A 8 38.75 72.29 22.43
C LEU A 8 38.97 70.79 22.57
N TYR A 9 38.04 70.10 23.27
CA TYR A 9 37.89 68.62 23.26
C TYR A 9 36.99 68.21 22.08
N SER A 10 37.60 67.57 21.07
CA SER A 10 36.85 66.87 20.00
C SER A 10 36.45 65.51 20.48
N ALA A 11 35.18 65.34 20.72
CA ALA A 11 34.62 64.03 21.06
C ALA A 11 34.35 63.27 19.74
N LEU A 12 35.18 62.25 19.46
CA LEU A 12 35.01 61.31 18.36
C LEU A 12 34.00 60.25 18.78
N THR A 13 32.73 60.38 18.36
CA THR A 13 31.66 59.37 18.60
C THR A 13 31.86 58.23 17.61
N CYS A 14 32.43 57.13 18.09
CA CYS A 14 32.55 55.88 17.32
C CYS A 14 31.23 55.13 17.38
N THR A 15 30.41 55.23 16.34
CA THR A 15 29.15 54.48 16.22
C THR A 15 29.47 53.03 15.83
N PHE A 16 29.47 52.13 16.79
CA PHE A 16 29.51 50.68 16.59
C PHE A 16 28.16 50.23 16.04
N LEU A 17 28.07 49.97 14.72
CA LEU A 17 26.97 49.25 14.12
C LEU A 17 27.09 47.76 14.52
N LEU A 18 26.39 47.36 15.56
CA LEU A 18 26.15 45.95 15.90
C LEU A 18 25.29 45.35 14.78
N ASN A 19 25.93 44.64 13.84
CA ASN A 19 25.22 43.71 12.97
C ASN A 19 24.60 42.60 13.82
N VAL A 20 23.36 42.79 14.26
CA VAL A 20 22.55 41.70 14.83
C VAL A 20 22.16 40.81 13.68
N ASN A 21 22.92 39.71 13.48
CA ASN A 21 22.46 38.58 12.70
C ASN A 21 21.27 37.96 13.42
N ILE A 22 20.05 38.41 13.10
CA ILE A 22 18.83 37.71 13.48
C ILE A 22 18.89 36.37 12.70
N PRO A 23 19.00 35.22 13.37
CA PRO A 23 18.90 33.96 12.66
C PRO A 23 17.51 33.96 12.02
N ALA A 24 17.46 33.87 10.68
CA ALA A 24 16.21 33.61 9.99
C ALA A 24 15.62 32.35 10.64
N ASN A 25 14.50 32.51 11.33
CA ASN A 25 13.74 31.42 11.92
C ASN A 25 13.22 30.61 10.71
N SER A 26 14.03 29.69 10.18
CA SER A 26 13.60 28.77 9.15
C SER A 26 12.52 27.92 9.82
N THR A 27 11.28 28.21 9.52
CA THR A 27 10.16 27.32 9.90
C THR A 27 10.54 25.93 9.41
N GLU A 28 10.73 25.02 10.37
CA GLU A 28 11.14 23.65 10.08
C GLU A 28 10.14 23.03 9.11
N LYS A 29 10.62 22.67 7.90
CA LYS A 29 9.76 22.07 6.89
C LYS A 29 9.24 20.73 7.38
N GLU A 30 7.94 20.52 7.24
CA GLU A 30 7.32 19.25 7.62
C GLU A 30 6.26 18.81 6.60
N VAL A 31 5.96 17.52 6.58
CA VAL A 31 4.87 16.91 5.83
C VAL A 31 4.07 15.98 6.74
N LYS A 32 2.76 16.16 6.79
CA LYS A 32 1.83 15.37 7.60
C LYS A 32 1.22 14.25 6.77
N VAL A 33 1.56 13.01 7.13
CA VAL A 33 1.19 11.82 6.37
C VAL A 33 0.13 11.02 7.12
N TYR A 34 -1.04 10.84 6.50
CA TYR A 34 -2.04 9.88 6.94
C TYR A 34 -1.75 8.53 6.30
N SER A 35 -1.29 7.55 7.09
CA SER A 35 -0.87 6.25 6.57
C SER A 35 -1.79 5.12 6.97
N GLY A 36 -2.38 4.47 5.98
CA GLY A 36 -3.07 3.18 6.10
C GLY A 36 -2.13 1.97 5.95
N ARG A 37 -0.84 2.21 5.75
CA ARG A 37 0.22 1.19 5.79
C ARG A 37 0.64 1.01 7.25
N HIS A 38 0.62 -0.18 7.77
CA HIS A 38 0.93 -0.46 9.18
C HIS A 38 2.28 -1.17 9.35
N TYR A 39 3.29 -0.70 8.61
CA TYR A 39 4.61 -1.32 8.64
C TYR A 39 5.60 -0.42 9.38
N ASN A 40 6.06 -0.85 10.56
CA ASN A 40 7.12 -0.12 11.28
C ASN A 40 8.39 0.09 10.44
N THR A 41 8.62 -0.77 9.45
CA THR A 41 9.73 -0.68 8.50
C THR A 41 9.66 0.53 7.59
N ASP A 42 8.48 1.10 7.34
CA ASP A 42 8.31 2.31 6.53
C ASP A 42 8.99 3.52 7.19
N ARG A 43 9.16 3.52 8.53
CA ARG A 43 9.82 4.59 9.28
C ARG A 43 11.27 4.82 8.86
N SER A 44 11.99 3.77 8.44
CA SER A 44 13.37 3.91 7.95
C SER A 44 13.42 4.67 6.63
N VAL A 45 12.43 4.50 5.76
CA VAL A 45 12.31 5.21 4.48
C VAL A 45 11.97 6.68 4.71
N PHE A 46 11.05 6.96 5.63
CA PHE A 46 10.73 8.34 6.03
C PHE A 46 11.90 9.05 6.71
N LYS A 47 12.67 8.34 7.53
CA LYS A 47 13.88 8.88 8.16
C LYS A 47 14.91 9.25 7.11
N LYS A 48 15.16 8.36 6.12
CA LYS A 48 16.07 8.64 5.01
C LYS A 48 15.65 9.88 4.22
N PHE A 49 14.37 10.00 3.87
CA PHE A 49 13.85 11.20 3.22
C PHE A 49 14.12 12.47 4.03
N ALA A 50 13.87 12.42 5.35
CA ALA A 50 14.11 13.58 6.21
C ALA A 50 15.60 13.95 6.32
N GLU A 51 16.50 12.96 6.33
CA GLU A 51 17.95 13.16 6.33
C GLU A 51 18.46 13.81 5.03
N GLU A 52 17.88 13.44 3.88
CA GLU A 52 18.29 13.95 2.57
C GLU A 52 17.70 15.34 2.26
N THR A 53 16.50 15.64 2.76
CA THR A 53 15.76 16.85 2.36
C THR A 53 15.63 17.89 3.46
N GLY A 54 15.85 17.52 4.72
CA GLY A 54 15.57 18.35 5.89
C GLY A 54 14.07 18.48 6.20
N ILE A 55 13.19 17.75 5.48
CA ILE A 55 11.72 17.79 5.68
C ILE A 55 11.32 16.74 6.70
N LYS A 56 10.74 17.14 7.82
CA LYS A 56 10.22 16.22 8.83
C LYS A 56 8.94 15.52 8.38
N VAL A 57 8.85 14.20 8.57
CA VAL A 57 7.63 13.44 8.31
C VAL A 57 6.86 13.23 9.62
N ARG A 58 5.64 13.79 9.68
CA ARG A 58 4.69 13.59 10.79
C ARG A 58 3.68 12.52 10.41
N LEU A 59 3.81 11.34 11.01
CA LEU A 59 3.04 10.17 10.65
C LEU A 59 1.83 9.99 11.58
N ILE A 60 0.64 9.86 10.98
CA ILE A 60 -0.61 9.49 11.65
C ILE A 60 -1.10 8.18 11.02
N GLU A 61 -1.08 7.11 11.81
CA GLU A 61 -1.40 5.76 11.36
C GLU A 61 -2.78 5.32 11.86
N ALA A 62 -3.62 4.85 10.95
CA ALA A 62 -4.92 4.24 11.25
C ALA A 62 -5.36 3.32 10.10
N ALA A 63 -6.48 2.60 10.27
CA ALA A 63 -7.07 1.85 9.18
C ALA A 63 -7.41 2.78 8.00
N GLY A 64 -7.06 2.40 6.76
CA GLY A 64 -7.20 3.28 5.60
C GLY A 64 -8.62 3.82 5.40
N ILE A 65 -9.67 3.01 5.68
CA ILE A 65 -11.06 3.48 5.63
C ILE A 65 -11.33 4.57 6.68
N SER A 66 -10.77 4.44 7.88
CA SER A 66 -10.93 5.44 8.94
C SER A 66 -10.24 6.77 8.60
N LEU A 67 -9.09 6.70 7.88
CA LEU A 67 -8.39 7.89 7.42
C LEU A 67 -9.19 8.63 6.33
N ILE A 68 -9.78 7.89 5.39
CA ILE A 68 -10.66 8.46 4.35
C ILE A 68 -11.86 9.17 5.01
N GLU A 69 -12.55 8.50 5.94
CA GLU A 69 -13.69 9.10 6.64
C GLU A 69 -13.28 10.27 7.54
N ARG A 70 -12.07 10.23 8.10
CA ARG A 70 -11.50 11.35 8.84
C ARG A 70 -11.27 12.56 7.93
N MET A 71 -10.64 12.40 6.78
CA MET A 71 -10.42 13.49 5.82
C MET A 71 -11.75 14.09 5.33
N LYS A 72 -12.77 13.27 5.07
CA LYS A 72 -14.11 13.76 4.72
C LYS A 72 -14.72 14.66 5.80
N ARG A 73 -14.62 14.26 7.07
CA ARG A 73 -15.16 15.06 8.19
C ARG A 73 -14.36 16.32 8.43
N GLU A 74 -13.04 16.27 8.31
CA GLU A 74 -12.14 17.42 8.49
C GLU A 74 -12.33 18.45 7.34
N GLY A 75 -12.66 18.01 6.14
CA GLY A 75 -12.86 18.86 4.97
C GLY A 75 -11.67 19.78 4.72
N LYS A 76 -11.90 21.07 4.61
CA LYS A 76 -10.86 22.11 4.41
C LYS A 76 -9.88 22.22 5.59
N ASN A 77 -10.24 21.73 6.75
CA ASN A 77 -9.42 21.76 7.98
C ASN A 77 -8.60 20.47 8.15
N SER A 78 -8.56 19.60 7.13
CA SER A 78 -7.77 18.39 7.20
C SER A 78 -6.29 18.70 7.41
N GLN A 79 -5.68 17.95 8.32
CA GLN A 79 -4.25 18.09 8.61
C GLN A 79 -3.38 17.24 7.69
N ALA A 80 -3.97 16.43 6.81
CA ALA A 80 -3.23 15.59 5.89
C ALA A 80 -2.61 16.42 4.76
N ASP A 81 -1.31 16.28 4.55
CA ASP A 81 -0.64 16.75 3.33
C ASP A 81 -0.54 15.61 2.30
N LEU A 82 -0.28 14.38 2.78
CA LEU A 82 -0.20 13.17 1.98
C LEU A 82 -1.02 12.05 2.61
N ILE A 83 -1.71 11.25 1.80
CA ILE A 83 -2.33 10.01 2.26
C ILE A 83 -1.68 8.81 1.58
N LEU A 84 -1.37 7.78 2.37
CA LEU A 84 -0.85 6.49 1.92
C LEU A 84 -1.89 5.39 2.20
N LEU A 85 -2.33 4.71 1.16
CA LEU A 85 -3.36 3.68 1.28
C LEU A 85 -2.89 2.35 0.71
N VAL A 86 -3.40 1.27 1.27
CA VAL A 86 -3.23 -0.08 0.73
C VAL A 86 -4.51 -0.51 0.04
N ASP A 87 -4.36 -1.01 -1.18
CA ASP A 87 -5.42 -1.49 -2.09
C ASP A 87 -5.96 -0.44 -3.06
N ALA A 88 -6.11 -0.88 -4.31
CA ALA A 88 -6.62 -0.11 -5.44
C ALA A 88 -7.94 0.60 -5.11
N ALA A 89 -8.94 -0.15 -4.61
CA ALA A 89 -10.25 0.40 -4.33
C ALA A 89 -10.23 1.56 -3.30
N ARG A 90 -9.29 1.56 -2.36
CA ARG A 90 -9.21 2.62 -1.35
C ARG A 90 -8.68 3.91 -1.93
N ILE A 91 -7.60 3.84 -2.73
CA ILE A 91 -7.01 5.05 -3.31
C ILE A 91 -7.93 5.66 -4.36
N THR A 92 -8.56 4.85 -5.22
CA THR A 92 -9.53 5.32 -6.19
C THR A 92 -10.78 5.90 -5.53
N ASN A 93 -11.26 5.32 -4.42
CA ASN A 93 -12.36 5.88 -3.64
C ASN A 93 -12.00 7.22 -2.97
N ALA A 94 -10.75 7.41 -2.54
CA ALA A 94 -10.29 8.69 -2.02
C ALA A 94 -10.28 9.77 -3.12
N ALA A 95 -9.79 9.44 -4.33
CA ALA A 95 -9.83 10.31 -5.50
C ALA A 95 -11.28 10.66 -5.89
N LYS A 96 -12.15 9.66 -6.08
CA LYS A 96 -13.59 9.85 -6.40
C LYS A 96 -14.36 10.69 -5.37
N ALA A 97 -13.92 10.65 -4.10
CA ALA A 97 -14.48 11.49 -3.05
C ALA A 97 -13.94 12.93 -3.05
N GLY A 98 -13.07 13.30 -3.99
CA GLY A 98 -12.47 14.63 -4.09
C GLY A 98 -11.53 14.96 -2.93
N LEU A 99 -10.89 13.95 -2.32
CA LEU A 99 -9.98 14.12 -1.20
C LEU A 99 -8.53 14.36 -1.63
N LEU A 100 -8.24 14.13 -2.91
CA LEU A 100 -6.91 14.29 -3.49
C LEU A 100 -6.89 15.47 -4.46
N GLN A 101 -5.72 15.90 -4.84
CA GLN A 101 -5.53 16.90 -5.89
C GLN A 101 -4.58 16.37 -6.97
N SER A 102 -4.84 16.79 -8.20
CA SER A 102 -3.93 16.52 -9.32
C SER A 102 -2.60 17.24 -9.11
N ILE A 103 -1.50 16.55 -9.42
CA ILE A 103 -0.15 17.07 -9.34
C ILE A 103 0.62 16.81 -10.62
N GLU A 104 1.37 17.80 -11.07
CA GLU A 104 2.29 17.68 -12.20
C GLU A 104 3.68 17.34 -11.67
N SER A 105 4.20 16.17 -12.06
CA SER A 105 5.54 15.71 -11.69
C SER A 105 6.09 14.80 -12.77
N SER A 106 7.13 15.22 -13.45
CA SER A 106 7.85 14.40 -14.41
C SER A 106 8.50 13.17 -13.76
N ASN A 107 8.93 13.27 -12.51
CA ASN A 107 9.52 12.17 -11.78
C ASN A 107 8.48 11.04 -11.56
N LEU A 108 7.28 11.39 -11.09
CA LEU A 108 6.19 10.41 -10.89
C LEU A 108 5.73 9.81 -12.21
N GLU A 109 5.65 10.62 -13.27
CA GLU A 109 5.27 10.13 -14.61
C GLU A 109 6.27 9.12 -15.16
N ASN A 110 7.56 9.29 -14.90
CA ASN A 110 8.62 8.42 -15.35
C ASN A 110 8.80 7.17 -14.46
N ASP A 111 8.66 7.33 -13.13
CA ASP A 111 8.96 6.27 -12.18
C ASP A 111 7.81 5.29 -11.98
N VAL A 112 6.56 5.77 -12.08
CA VAL A 112 5.39 4.91 -11.91
C VAL A 112 4.91 4.36 -13.25
N PRO A 113 4.87 3.02 -13.43
CA PRO A 113 4.40 2.41 -14.67
C PRO A 113 2.97 2.79 -15.03
N LEU A 114 2.67 2.84 -16.33
CA LEU A 114 1.31 3.01 -16.84
C LEU A 114 0.41 1.90 -16.26
N GLY A 115 -0.83 2.25 -15.89
CA GLY A 115 -1.76 1.34 -15.22
C GLY A 115 -1.59 1.24 -13.70
N LEU A 116 -0.48 1.76 -13.15
CA LEU A 116 -0.22 1.86 -11.70
C LEU A 116 -0.31 3.31 -11.18
N LYS A 117 -0.81 4.24 -11.98
CA LYS A 117 -1.04 5.64 -11.62
C LYS A 117 -2.40 6.11 -12.14
N ASP A 118 -2.89 7.18 -11.55
CA ASP A 118 -4.17 7.78 -11.92
C ASP A 118 -4.06 8.55 -13.24
N PRO A 119 -4.95 8.35 -14.22
CA PRO A 119 -5.01 9.19 -15.42
C PRO A 119 -5.21 10.67 -15.10
N GLY A 120 -5.94 10.99 -14.01
CA GLY A 120 -6.13 12.35 -13.49
C GLY A 120 -4.98 12.87 -12.64
N LYS A 121 -3.89 12.09 -12.47
CA LYS A 121 -2.69 12.45 -11.71
C LYS A 121 -2.94 12.75 -10.23
N GLU A 122 -3.98 12.16 -9.64
CA GLU A 122 -4.34 12.37 -8.24
C GLU A 122 -3.64 11.37 -7.29
N TRP A 123 -3.23 10.19 -7.80
CA TRP A 123 -2.54 9.17 -7.02
C TRP A 123 -1.52 8.37 -7.84
N TYR A 124 -0.53 7.82 -7.14
CA TYR A 124 0.57 7.02 -7.72
C TYR A 124 0.85 5.82 -6.84
N ALA A 125 1.07 4.64 -7.47
CA ALA A 125 1.49 3.44 -6.75
C ALA A 125 2.89 3.62 -6.14
N LEU A 126 3.15 2.87 -5.07
CA LEU A 126 4.44 2.86 -4.35
C LEU A 126 5.04 1.46 -4.30
N THR A 127 4.21 0.44 -4.11
CA THR A 127 4.60 -0.97 -4.09
C THR A 127 3.52 -1.82 -4.71
N ARG A 128 3.89 -3.05 -5.13
CA ARG A 128 2.98 -4.04 -5.71
C ARG A 128 2.92 -5.30 -4.85
N ARG A 129 1.79 -5.97 -4.89
CA ARG A 129 1.59 -7.29 -4.26
C ARG A 129 0.77 -8.19 -5.15
N VAL A 130 1.03 -9.49 -5.05
CA VAL A 130 0.35 -10.53 -5.84
C VAL A 130 -0.59 -11.31 -4.94
N ARG A 131 -1.81 -11.57 -5.40
CA ARG A 131 -2.68 -12.56 -4.78
C ARG A 131 -2.25 -13.93 -5.26
N VAL A 132 -1.92 -14.81 -4.34
CA VAL A 132 -1.52 -16.19 -4.64
C VAL A 132 -2.48 -17.16 -3.97
N MET A 133 -2.51 -18.36 -4.46
CA MET A 133 -3.11 -19.48 -3.74
C MET A 133 -2.04 -20.18 -2.91
N ILE A 134 -2.42 -20.69 -1.76
CA ILE A 134 -1.61 -21.60 -0.96
C ILE A 134 -2.33 -22.90 -0.80
N ALA A 135 -1.64 -24.01 -0.94
CA ALA A 135 -2.22 -25.33 -0.84
C ALA A 135 -1.40 -26.26 0.06
N ASN A 136 -2.08 -27.20 0.69
CA ASN A 136 -1.44 -28.32 1.38
C ASN A 136 -1.48 -29.57 0.49
N PRO A 137 -0.34 -30.01 -0.06
CA PRO A 137 -0.30 -31.17 -0.99
C PRO A 137 -0.76 -32.49 -0.39
N LYS A 138 -0.89 -32.55 0.97
CA LYS A 138 -1.44 -33.70 1.66
C LYS A 138 -2.98 -33.73 1.74
N VAL A 139 -3.65 -32.67 1.23
CA VAL A 139 -5.11 -32.49 1.31
C VAL A 139 -5.73 -32.32 -0.07
N VAL A 140 -5.05 -31.66 -0.98
CA VAL A 140 -5.51 -31.38 -2.34
C VAL A 140 -4.42 -31.69 -3.36
N ASP A 141 -4.83 -32.09 -4.55
CA ASP A 141 -3.93 -32.24 -5.70
C ASP A 141 -3.57 -30.86 -6.25
N VAL A 142 -2.35 -30.43 -5.97
CA VAL A 142 -1.86 -29.09 -6.37
C VAL A 142 -1.67 -28.93 -7.89
N SER A 143 -1.58 -30.03 -8.64
CA SER A 143 -1.45 -29.98 -10.11
C SER A 143 -2.73 -29.54 -10.82
N LYS A 144 -3.86 -29.60 -10.13
CA LYS A 144 -5.18 -29.20 -10.61
C LYS A 144 -5.57 -27.77 -10.23
N ILE A 145 -4.68 -27.02 -9.57
CA ILE A 145 -4.96 -25.67 -9.08
C ILE A 145 -3.96 -24.69 -9.72
N ASN A 146 -4.34 -24.11 -10.84
CA ASN A 146 -3.50 -23.20 -11.63
C ASN A 146 -4.03 -21.78 -11.69
N ASP A 147 -5.37 -21.60 -11.59
CA ASP A 147 -6.04 -20.29 -11.59
C ASP A 147 -7.05 -20.20 -10.43
N TYR A 148 -7.47 -18.98 -10.12
CA TYR A 148 -8.50 -18.72 -9.10
C TYR A 148 -9.82 -19.42 -9.42
N THR A 149 -10.12 -19.62 -10.71
CA THR A 149 -11.33 -20.29 -11.17
C THR A 149 -11.38 -21.77 -10.80
N ASP A 150 -10.24 -22.43 -10.64
CA ASP A 150 -10.16 -23.82 -10.22
C ASP A 150 -10.69 -24.06 -8.81
N LEU A 151 -10.77 -23.00 -7.99
CA LEU A 151 -11.34 -23.10 -6.64
C LEU A 151 -12.86 -23.36 -6.64
N ALA A 152 -13.52 -23.25 -7.78
CA ALA A 152 -14.92 -23.61 -7.97
C ALA A 152 -15.13 -25.10 -8.28
N ASP A 153 -14.08 -25.88 -8.50
CA ASP A 153 -14.18 -27.32 -8.77
C ASP A 153 -14.84 -28.07 -7.59
N PRO A 154 -15.91 -28.85 -7.83
CA PRO A 154 -16.62 -29.59 -6.78
C PRO A 154 -15.77 -30.57 -5.96
N SER A 155 -14.63 -31.04 -6.50
CA SER A 155 -13.68 -31.89 -5.77
C SER A 155 -13.03 -31.19 -4.57
N LEU A 156 -13.12 -29.85 -4.52
CA LEU A 156 -12.63 -29.01 -3.43
C LEU A 156 -13.69 -28.71 -2.36
N LYS A 157 -14.86 -29.39 -2.38
CA LYS A 157 -15.92 -29.20 -1.39
C LYS A 157 -15.40 -29.35 0.04
N GLY A 158 -15.61 -28.32 0.86
CA GLY A 158 -15.12 -28.26 2.24
C GLY A 158 -13.60 -28.07 2.38
N LYS A 159 -12.87 -27.82 1.28
CA LYS A 159 -11.41 -27.70 1.29
C LYS A 159 -10.89 -26.29 0.98
N VAL A 160 -11.77 -25.33 0.71
CA VAL A 160 -11.37 -23.93 0.42
C VAL A 160 -11.45 -23.08 1.67
N CYS A 161 -10.39 -22.35 2.00
CA CYS A 161 -10.35 -21.36 3.08
C CYS A 161 -10.27 -19.94 2.50
N LEU A 162 -11.20 -19.07 2.90
CA LEU A 162 -11.25 -17.68 2.48
C LEU A 162 -11.29 -16.73 3.66
N ARG A 163 -10.72 -15.55 3.46
CA ARG A 163 -10.93 -14.40 4.34
C ARG A 163 -12.34 -13.87 4.17
N ASN A 164 -12.88 -13.21 5.20
CA ASN A 164 -14.20 -12.58 5.12
C ASN A 164 -14.31 -11.54 3.99
N ARG A 165 -15.54 -11.27 3.55
CA ARG A 165 -15.87 -10.34 2.43
C ARG A 165 -15.38 -8.90 2.66
N LYS A 166 -15.24 -8.46 3.92
CA LYS A 166 -14.78 -7.09 4.26
C LYS A 166 -13.32 -6.83 3.85
N SER A 167 -12.58 -7.88 3.48
CA SER A 167 -11.21 -7.73 2.99
C SER A 167 -11.17 -7.00 1.64
N PRO A 168 -10.51 -5.83 1.55
CA PRO A 168 -10.35 -5.13 0.27
C PRO A 168 -9.63 -6.00 -0.77
N TYR A 169 -8.70 -6.84 -0.34
CA TYR A 169 -7.95 -7.73 -1.24
C TYR A 169 -8.82 -8.74 -1.97
N ASN A 170 -9.88 -9.24 -1.31
CA ASN A 170 -10.86 -10.12 -1.95
C ASN A 170 -11.77 -9.34 -2.87
N GLN A 171 -12.18 -8.13 -2.48
CA GLN A 171 -13.00 -7.26 -3.30
C GLN A 171 -12.29 -6.91 -4.60
N SER A 172 -11.02 -6.53 -4.54
CA SER A 172 -10.20 -6.24 -5.73
C SER A 172 -9.98 -7.49 -6.60
N LEU A 173 -9.79 -8.68 -6.01
CA LEU A 173 -9.69 -9.92 -6.78
C LEU A 173 -11.00 -10.22 -7.54
N VAL A 174 -12.16 -10.02 -6.90
CA VAL A 174 -13.45 -10.23 -7.57
C VAL A 174 -13.69 -9.18 -8.65
N ALA A 175 -13.29 -7.92 -8.42
CA ALA A 175 -13.31 -6.87 -9.45
C ALA A 175 -12.43 -7.26 -10.65
N ASN A 176 -11.25 -7.80 -10.39
CA ASN A 176 -10.34 -8.32 -11.41
C ASN A 176 -10.98 -9.44 -12.25
N GLN A 177 -11.63 -10.41 -11.60
CA GLN A 177 -12.32 -11.48 -12.33
C GLN A 177 -13.51 -10.94 -13.15
N LEU A 178 -14.22 -9.92 -12.63
CA LEU A 178 -15.29 -9.24 -13.39
C LEU A 178 -14.78 -8.61 -14.68
N ILE A 179 -13.62 -7.99 -14.65
CA ILE A 179 -13.01 -7.34 -15.81
C ILE A 179 -12.54 -8.39 -16.80
N ASN A 180 -11.81 -9.41 -16.34
CA ASN A 180 -11.20 -10.42 -17.19
C ASN A 180 -12.19 -11.45 -17.75
N LYS A 181 -13.24 -11.82 -17.00
CA LYS A 181 -14.13 -12.95 -17.33
C LYS A 181 -15.58 -12.54 -17.57
N GLY A 182 -15.95 -11.30 -17.22
CA GLY A 182 -17.33 -10.81 -17.28
C GLY A 182 -18.18 -11.28 -16.07
N GLU A 183 -19.38 -10.70 -15.97
CA GLU A 183 -20.23 -10.86 -14.80
C GLU A 183 -20.78 -12.28 -14.63
N SER A 184 -21.24 -12.91 -15.71
CA SER A 184 -21.82 -14.27 -15.66
C SER A 184 -20.81 -15.31 -15.20
N ALA A 185 -19.60 -15.31 -15.79
CA ALA A 185 -18.55 -16.24 -15.40
C ALA A 185 -18.06 -16.00 -13.96
N THR A 186 -18.00 -14.73 -13.54
CA THR A 186 -17.63 -14.36 -12.16
C THR A 186 -18.68 -14.82 -11.15
N LYS A 187 -19.98 -14.69 -11.47
CA LYS A 187 -21.05 -15.23 -10.62
C LYS A 187 -20.96 -16.76 -10.48
N ALA A 188 -20.75 -17.46 -11.59
CA ALA A 188 -20.59 -18.91 -11.57
C ALA A 188 -19.39 -19.34 -10.73
N TRP A 189 -18.24 -18.71 -10.93
CA TRP A 189 -17.05 -18.94 -10.12
C TRP A 189 -17.28 -18.68 -8.64
N LEU A 190 -17.86 -17.53 -8.27
CA LEU A 190 -18.16 -17.21 -6.88
C LEU A 190 -19.08 -18.24 -6.24
N SER A 191 -20.15 -18.64 -6.93
CA SER A 191 -21.08 -19.67 -6.44
C SER A 191 -20.38 -20.99 -6.18
N GLY A 192 -19.59 -21.49 -7.13
CA GLY A 192 -18.82 -22.73 -6.99
C GLY A 192 -17.79 -22.66 -5.89
N MET A 193 -16.96 -21.60 -5.87
CA MET A 193 -15.93 -21.42 -4.84
C MET A 193 -16.53 -21.32 -3.44
N ILE A 194 -17.62 -20.56 -3.25
CA ILE A 194 -18.26 -20.40 -1.94
C ILE A 194 -18.91 -21.69 -1.46
N SER A 195 -19.44 -22.52 -2.37
CA SER A 195 -19.95 -23.84 -2.01
C SER A 195 -18.87 -24.80 -1.50
N ASN A 196 -17.61 -24.53 -1.88
CA ASN A 196 -16.43 -25.31 -1.49
C ASN A 196 -15.78 -24.83 -0.18
N VAL A 197 -16.26 -23.70 0.40
CA VAL A 197 -15.64 -23.12 1.59
C VAL A 197 -15.83 -23.96 2.83
N SER A 198 -14.72 -24.25 3.52
CA SER A 198 -14.70 -24.72 4.89
C SER A 198 -14.95 -23.53 5.83
N LYS A 199 -16.13 -23.46 6.42
CA LYS A 199 -16.51 -22.37 7.33
C LYS A 199 -15.87 -22.53 8.72
N PRO A 200 -15.67 -21.44 9.48
CA PRO A 200 -16.02 -20.05 9.18
C PRO A 200 -15.01 -19.34 8.26
N PHE A 201 -15.41 -18.16 7.71
CA PHE A 201 -14.47 -17.28 7.03
C PHE A 201 -13.45 -16.69 8.01
N PHE A 202 -12.21 -16.51 7.55
CA PHE A 202 -11.08 -16.08 8.38
C PHE A 202 -10.96 -14.55 8.45
N PRO A 203 -10.42 -14.00 9.56
CA PRO A 203 -10.22 -12.56 9.71
C PRO A 203 -9.01 -12.04 8.91
N GLY A 204 -8.06 -12.90 8.53
CA GLY A 204 -6.83 -12.49 7.87
C GLY A 204 -6.08 -13.62 7.20
N ASP A 205 -5.15 -13.25 6.33
CA ASP A 205 -4.36 -14.16 5.48
C ASP A 205 -3.47 -15.10 6.34
N ILE A 206 -2.87 -14.61 7.42
CA ILE A 206 -2.07 -15.45 8.35
C ILE A 206 -2.93 -16.57 8.95
N ALA A 207 -4.18 -16.27 9.28
CA ALA A 207 -5.09 -17.29 9.83
C ALA A 207 -5.43 -18.37 8.79
N ILE A 208 -5.54 -17.99 7.50
CA ILE A 208 -5.71 -18.94 6.39
C ILE A 208 -4.48 -19.83 6.26
N ILE A 209 -3.26 -19.25 6.25
CA ILE A 209 -2.01 -20.01 6.14
C ILE A 209 -1.91 -21.06 7.27
N ARG A 210 -2.25 -20.66 8.49
CA ARG A 210 -2.30 -21.58 9.64
C ARG A 210 -3.33 -22.68 9.47
N ALA A 211 -4.52 -22.35 8.92
CA ALA A 211 -5.61 -23.32 8.71
C ALA A 211 -5.25 -24.37 7.65
N VAL A 212 -4.71 -23.92 6.50
CA VAL A 212 -4.23 -24.80 5.42
C VAL A 212 -3.11 -25.72 5.93
N SER A 213 -2.14 -25.15 6.66
CA SER A 213 -1.06 -25.94 7.27
C SER A 213 -1.55 -27.01 8.22
N LYS A 214 -2.62 -26.73 9.00
CA LYS A 214 -3.25 -27.66 9.95
C LYS A 214 -4.28 -28.58 9.32
N LYS A 215 -4.41 -28.59 7.99
CA LYS A 215 -5.37 -29.41 7.24
C LYS A 215 -6.84 -29.13 7.59
N LYS A 216 -7.17 -27.94 8.12
CA LYS A 216 -8.56 -27.50 8.32
C LYS A 216 -9.25 -27.23 6.98
N CYS A 217 -8.47 -26.93 5.96
CA CYS A 217 -8.80 -26.83 4.55
C CYS A 217 -7.57 -27.24 3.72
N GLY A 218 -7.75 -27.40 2.42
CA GLY A 218 -6.68 -27.82 1.51
C GLY A 218 -6.01 -26.66 0.77
N VAL A 219 -6.78 -25.59 0.48
CA VAL A 219 -6.32 -24.44 -0.32
C VAL A 219 -6.94 -23.15 0.20
N GLY A 220 -6.25 -22.02 -0.02
CA GLY A 220 -6.75 -20.69 0.31
C GLY A 220 -6.10 -19.61 -0.50
N ILE A 221 -6.71 -18.42 -0.56
CA ILE A 221 -6.19 -17.25 -1.28
C ILE A 221 -5.61 -16.26 -0.27
N VAL A 222 -4.35 -15.84 -0.50
CA VAL A 222 -3.62 -14.91 0.38
C VAL A 222 -2.75 -13.95 -0.44
N ASN A 223 -2.29 -12.85 0.14
CA ASN A 223 -1.20 -12.09 -0.46
C ASN A 223 0.13 -12.80 -0.24
N HIS A 224 0.98 -12.84 -1.25
CA HIS A 224 2.26 -13.54 -1.26
C HIS A 224 3.17 -13.14 -0.08
N TYR A 225 3.20 -11.85 0.27
CA TYR A 225 4.08 -11.32 1.30
C TYR A 225 3.76 -11.85 2.71
N TYR A 226 2.52 -12.25 3.00
CA TYR A 226 2.22 -12.91 4.29
C TYR A 226 2.91 -14.26 4.40
N VAL A 227 2.93 -15.03 3.31
CA VAL A 227 3.63 -16.32 3.27
C VAL A 227 5.13 -16.09 3.44
N ALA A 228 5.70 -15.13 2.70
CA ALA A 228 7.11 -14.77 2.77
C ALA A 228 7.54 -14.34 4.18
N ARG A 229 6.76 -13.46 4.83
CA ARG A 229 7.01 -13.02 6.22
C ARG A 229 6.99 -14.17 7.21
N MET A 230 6.02 -15.08 7.08
CA MET A 230 5.97 -16.26 7.93
C MET A 230 7.17 -17.17 7.71
N LEU A 231 7.55 -17.45 6.46
CA LEU A 231 8.73 -18.26 6.12
C LEU A 231 10.03 -17.63 6.62
N ALA A 232 10.16 -16.31 6.57
CA ALA A 232 11.28 -15.55 7.11
C ALA A 232 11.31 -15.49 8.66
N GLY A 233 10.30 -16.02 9.34
CA GLY A 233 10.22 -16.01 10.80
C GLY A 233 9.78 -14.69 11.44
N VAL A 234 9.36 -13.68 10.64
CA VAL A 234 8.88 -12.37 11.13
C VAL A 234 7.71 -12.51 12.11
N ASN A 235 6.87 -13.53 11.90
CA ASN A 235 5.73 -13.84 12.76
C ASN A 235 6.05 -14.89 13.86
N GLY A 236 7.32 -15.20 14.04
CA GLY A 236 7.82 -16.17 15.02
C GLY A 236 8.00 -17.58 14.44
N ARG A 237 8.80 -18.39 15.13
CA ARG A 237 9.22 -19.74 14.71
C ARG A 237 8.05 -20.68 14.40
N ARG A 238 6.98 -20.61 15.19
CA ARG A 238 5.78 -21.47 15.00
C ARG A 238 5.09 -21.18 13.66
N ASP A 239 4.97 -19.93 13.28
CA ASP A 239 4.36 -19.52 12.02
C ASP A 239 5.23 -19.90 10.81
N ALA A 240 6.54 -19.80 10.94
CA ALA A 240 7.47 -20.29 9.92
C ALA A 240 7.28 -21.80 9.65
N LEU A 241 7.12 -22.61 10.71
CA LEU A 241 6.83 -24.04 10.57
C LEU A 241 5.48 -24.32 9.93
N TYR A 242 4.46 -23.47 10.13
CA TYR A 242 3.19 -23.58 9.44
C TYR A 242 3.33 -23.26 7.96
N ALA A 243 3.95 -22.16 7.61
CA ALA A 243 4.15 -21.75 6.21
C ALA A 243 4.93 -22.80 5.40
N LYS A 244 5.96 -23.43 5.99
CA LYS A 244 6.74 -24.52 5.36
C LYS A 244 5.92 -25.75 4.96
N LYS A 245 4.72 -25.95 5.51
CA LYS A 245 3.81 -27.06 5.18
C LYS A 245 2.87 -26.74 4.03
N THR A 246 2.93 -25.53 3.49
CA THR A 246 2.10 -25.07 2.37
C THR A 246 2.95 -24.85 1.13
N LYS A 247 2.36 -25.09 -0.04
CA LYS A 247 2.93 -24.76 -1.34
C LYS A 247 2.27 -23.46 -1.85
N VAL A 248 3.06 -22.52 -2.30
CA VAL A 248 2.56 -21.32 -2.99
C VAL A 248 2.29 -21.70 -4.45
N LEU A 249 1.11 -21.32 -4.93
CA LEU A 249 0.67 -21.48 -6.30
C LEU A 249 0.36 -20.08 -6.83
N THR A 250 1.19 -19.60 -7.74
CA THR A 250 1.06 -18.26 -8.32
C THR A 250 0.32 -18.39 -9.65
N PRO A 251 -0.89 -17.83 -9.79
CA PRO A 251 -1.60 -17.81 -11.06
C PRO A 251 -0.82 -17.04 -12.11
N ASN A 252 -0.97 -17.40 -13.38
CA ASN A 252 -0.34 -16.70 -14.48
C ASN A 252 -1.34 -16.58 -15.67
N PRO A 253 -1.84 -15.36 -15.99
CA PRO A 253 -1.52 -14.07 -15.34
C PRO A 253 -2.04 -13.95 -13.91
N ALA A 254 -1.36 -13.15 -13.10
CA ALA A 254 -1.68 -12.96 -11.69
C ALA A 254 -2.36 -11.62 -11.41
N HIS A 255 -3.34 -11.60 -10.53
CA HIS A 255 -3.91 -10.36 -9.99
C HIS A 255 -2.88 -9.62 -9.13
N VAL A 256 -2.54 -8.42 -9.57
CA VAL A 256 -1.64 -7.48 -8.88
C VAL A 256 -2.45 -6.36 -8.24
N ASN A 257 -2.09 -6.00 -7.03
CA ASN A 257 -2.65 -4.86 -6.31
C ASN A 257 -1.52 -3.99 -5.75
N ILE A 258 -1.84 -2.80 -5.24
CA ILE A 258 -0.85 -1.77 -4.90
C ILE A 258 -0.99 -1.23 -3.48
N SER A 259 0.10 -0.65 -2.96
CA SER A 259 0.01 0.49 -2.05
C SER A 259 0.24 1.75 -2.86
N ALA A 260 -0.50 2.81 -2.58
CA ALA A 260 -0.44 4.06 -3.31
C ALA A 260 -0.47 5.27 -2.38
N GLY A 261 -0.01 6.40 -2.89
CA GLY A 261 -0.08 7.69 -2.23
C GLY A 261 -0.71 8.76 -3.12
N GLY A 262 -1.30 9.77 -2.49
CA GLY A 262 -1.83 10.96 -3.16
C GLY A 262 -1.75 12.18 -2.28
N VAL A 263 -1.53 13.35 -2.88
CA VAL A 263 -1.49 14.62 -2.16
C VAL A 263 -2.91 15.03 -1.78
N ALA A 264 -3.12 15.36 -0.51
CA ALA A 264 -4.44 15.72 -0.01
C ALA A 264 -4.95 17.01 -0.67
N LYS A 265 -6.26 17.09 -0.89
CA LYS A 265 -6.93 18.24 -1.54
C LYS A 265 -6.57 19.58 -0.94
N TYR A 266 -6.45 19.64 0.38
CA TYR A 266 -6.20 20.84 1.16
C TYR A 266 -4.84 20.81 1.89
N ALA A 267 -3.85 20.13 1.29
CA ALA A 267 -2.50 20.06 1.84
C ALA A 267 -1.92 21.47 2.06
N THR A 268 -1.50 21.77 3.27
CA THR A 268 -0.82 23.02 3.61
C THR A 268 0.64 23.01 3.19
N ASN A 269 1.27 21.82 3.23
CA ASN A 269 2.66 21.59 2.84
C ASN A 269 2.71 20.80 1.52
N LYS A 270 2.04 21.36 0.48
CA LYS A 270 1.88 20.70 -0.82
C LYS A 270 3.22 20.32 -1.47
N ASN A 271 4.18 21.22 -1.47
CA ASN A 271 5.47 20.99 -2.12
C ASN A 271 6.27 19.89 -1.42
N GLU A 272 6.25 19.86 -0.09
CA GLU A 272 6.86 18.82 0.73
C GLU A 272 6.17 17.47 0.54
N ALA A 273 4.85 17.47 0.38
CA ALA A 273 4.08 16.26 0.08
C ALA A 273 4.40 15.69 -1.30
N ILE A 274 4.58 16.54 -2.32
CA ILE A 274 5.01 16.11 -3.66
C ILE A 274 6.41 15.51 -3.59
N GLN A 275 7.37 16.20 -2.96
CA GLN A 275 8.74 15.70 -2.81
C GLN A 275 8.77 14.34 -2.10
N LEU A 276 7.99 14.17 -1.04
CA LEU A 276 7.89 12.88 -0.36
C LEU A 276 7.27 11.80 -1.26
N LEU A 277 6.21 12.12 -1.99
CA LEU A 277 5.57 11.16 -2.90
C LEU A 277 6.51 10.73 -4.03
N GLU A 278 7.26 11.67 -4.62
CA GLU A 278 8.30 11.40 -5.62
C GLU A 278 9.38 10.48 -5.05
N PHE A 279 9.88 10.79 -3.85
CA PHE A 279 10.88 9.94 -3.19
C PHE A 279 10.34 8.51 -2.94
N LEU A 280 9.12 8.39 -2.42
CA LEU A 280 8.52 7.06 -2.13
C LEU A 280 8.24 6.24 -3.40
N ALA A 281 7.93 6.89 -4.52
CA ALA A 281 7.67 6.25 -5.81
C ALA A 281 8.94 5.99 -6.62
N SER A 282 10.06 6.64 -6.29
CA SER A 282 11.35 6.42 -6.94
C SER A 282 11.79 4.96 -6.83
N PRO A 283 12.71 4.49 -7.69
CA PRO A 283 13.25 3.13 -7.59
C PRO A 283 13.79 2.81 -6.20
N GLU A 284 14.46 3.75 -5.56
CA GLU A 284 15.02 3.59 -4.21
C GLU A 284 13.94 3.56 -3.13
N GLY A 285 13.02 4.53 -3.13
CA GLY A 285 11.94 4.62 -2.15
C GLY A 285 11.00 3.42 -2.24
N SER A 286 10.58 3.06 -3.45
CA SER A 286 9.75 1.88 -3.70
C SER A 286 10.41 0.58 -3.23
N LYS A 287 11.71 0.40 -3.50
CA LYS A 287 12.50 -0.73 -3.01
C LYS A 287 12.63 -0.71 -1.48
N GLY A 288 12.86 0.47 -0.90
CA GLY A 288 12.94 0.67 0.55
C GLY A 288 11.64 0.27 1.27
N LEU A 289 10.47 0.61 0.70
CA LEU A 289 9.17 0.20 1.21
C LEU A 289 8.88 -1.31 1.01
N ALA A 290 9.25 -1.85 -0.16
CA ALA A 290 8.89 -3.19 -0.57
C ALA A 290 9.77 -4.28 0.05
N ALA A 291 11.09 -4.08 0.14
CA ALA A 291 12.02 -5.12 0.54
C ALA A 291 11.75 -5.66 1.96
N PRO A 292 11.60 -4.81 3.00
CA PRO A 292 11.39 -5.31 4.37
C PRO A 292 9.97 -5.88 4.59
N THR A 293 9.02 -5.54 3.72
CA THR A 293 7.64 -6.07 3.79
C THR A 293 7.44 -7.31 2.93
N PHE A 294 8.40 -7.68 2.08
CA PHE A 294 8.32 -8.73 1.05
C PHE A 294 7.30 -8.42 -0.06
N GLU A 295 6.86 -7.17 -0.20
CA GLU A 295 6.14 -6.69 -1.38
C GLU A 295 7.10 -6.56 -2.57
N HIS A 296 6.60 -6.31 -3.77
CA HIS A 296 7.42 -6.00 -4.94
C HIS A 296 7.57 -4.49 -5.12
N PRO A 297 8.75 -3.98 -5.51
CA PRO A 297 8.90 -2.62 -6.00
C PRO A 297 8.06 -2.38 -7.27
N LEU A 298 7.95 -1.13 -7.72
CA LEU A 298 7.09 -0.78 -8.87
C LEU A 298 7.51 -1.43 -10.17
N LYS A 299 8.80 -1.42 -10.49
CA LYS A 299 9.33 -1.89 -11.79
C LYS A 299 9.99 -3.26 -11.70
N GLU A 300 10.35 -3.71 -10.51
CA GLU A 300 11.13 -4.93 -10.30
C GLU A 300 10.36 -5.95 -9.47
N VAL A 301 10.82 -7.19 -9.48
CA VAL A 301 10.40 -8.19 -8.49
C VAL A 301 11.24 -8.08 -7.23
N ASN A 302 10.68 -8.44 -6.08
CA ASN A 302 11.44 -8.46 -4.84
C ASN A 302 12.56 -9.51 -4.92
N GLN A 303 13.78 -9.07 -4.66
CA GLN A 303 14.99 -9.90 -4.80
C GLN A 303 15.23 -10.87 -3.63
N ASN A 304 14.38 -10.84 -2.60
CA ASN A 304 14.47 -11.80 -1.50
C ASN A 304 14.27 -13.23 -1.99
N GLN A 305 15.17 -14.15 -1.63
CA GLN A 305 15.16 -15.53 -2.09
C GLN A 305 13.84 -16.26 -1.76
N ILE A 306 13.21 -15.95 -0.64
CA ILE A 306 11.91 -16.54 -0.27
C ILE A 306 10.84 -16.16 -1.29
N VAL A 307 10.82 -14.89 -1.74
CA VAL A 307 9.85 -14.41 -2.74
C VAL A 307 10.16 -15.00 -4.11
N LYS A 308 11.44 -15.08 -4.50
CA LYS A 308 11.87 -15.73 -5.75
C LYS A 308 11.42 -17.19 -5.83
N ASN A 309 11.44 -17.91 -4.71
CA ASN A 309 11.00 -19.31 -4.65
C ASN A 309 9.48 -19.51 -4.89
N PHE A 310 8.68 -18.43 -4.92
CA PHE A 310 7.27 -18.52 -5.30
C PHE A 310 7.04 -18.62 -6.81
N GLY A 311 8.10 -18.51 -7.59
CA GLY A 311 8.07 -18.54 -9.04
C GLY A 311 7.83 -17.16 -9.65
N GLU A 312 8.02 -17.11 -10.95
CA GLU A 312 7.74 -15.93 -11.76
C GLU A 312 6.23 -15.77 -11.98
N PHE A 313 5.79 -14.56 -12.24
CA PHE A 313 4.42 -14.24 -12.61
C PHE A 313 4.40 -13.12 -13.64
N THR A 314 3.40 -13.17 -14.52
CA THR A 314 3.04 -12.05 -15.37
C THR A 314 1.86 -11.33 -14.73
N PRO A 315 1.94 -10.02 -14.43
CA PRO A 315 0.77 -9.25 -14.06
C PRO A 315 -0.30 -9.34 -15.15
N ASP A 316 -1.56 -9.40 -14.76
CA ASP A 316 -2.64 -9.21 -15.74
C ASP A 316 -2.68 -7.74 -16.22
N SER A 317 -3.47 -7.49 -17.26
CA SER A 317 -3.57 -6.17 -17.90
C SER A 317 -4.54 -5.21 -17.18
N VAL A 318 -5.19 -5.65 -16.10
CA VAL A 318 -6.21 -4.86 -15.39
C VAL A 318 -5.55 -3.70 -14.64
N THR A 319 -6.00 -2.50 -14.92
CA THR A 319 -5.49 -1.29 -14.27
C THR A 319 -6.08 -1.10 -12.86
N VAL A 320 -5.39 -0.31 -12.05
CA VAL A 320 -5.86 0.02 -10.69
C VAL A 320 -7.17 0.80 -10.73
N GLU A 321 -7.35 1.66 -11.73
CA GLU A 321 -8.58 2.43 -11.93
C GLU A 321 -9.77 1.50 -12.20
N GLU A 322 -9.65 0.56 -13.13
CA GLU A 322 -10.69 -0.43 -13.46
C GLU A 322 -11.07 -1.26 -12.23
N LEU A 323 -10.11 -1.67 -11.40
CA LEU A 323 -10.38 -2.35 -10.14
C LEU A 323 -11.25 -1.51 -9.21
N GLY A 324 -10.96 -0.21 -9.11
CA GLY A 324 -11.74 0.75 -8.33
C GLY A 324 -13.16 0.96 -8.87
N GLU A 325 -13.32 1.00 -10.18
CA GLU A 325 -14.64 1.13 -10.83
C GLU A 325 -15.55 -0.06 -10.59
N LYS A 326 -15.00 -1.27 -10.68
CA LYS A 326 -15.77 -2.51 -10.50
C LYS A 326 -15.96 -2.92 -9.02
N ASN A 327 -15.36 -2.20 -8.08
CA ASN A 327 -15.36 -2.58 -6.66
C ASN A 327 -16.77 -2.71 -6.06
N SER A 328 -17.67 -1.77 -6.34
CA SER A 328 -19.05 -1.80 -5.82
C SER A 328 -19.82 -3.02 -6.32
N LEU A 329 -19.72 -3.34 -7.62
CA LEU A 329 -20.34 -4.51 -8.21
C LEU A 329 -19.72 -5.81 -7.66
N ALA A 330 -18.41 -5.84 -7.49
CA ALA A 330 -17.71 -6.97 -6.87
C ALA A 330 -18.27 -7.29 -5.47
N ILE A 331 -18.45 -6.26 -4.64
CA ILE A 331 -19.03 -6.40 -3.28
C ILE A 331 -20.46 -6.94 -3.34
N GLN A 332 -21.29 -6.47 -4.29
CA GLN A 332 -22.63 -6.97 -4.48
C GLN A 332 -22.66 -8.46 -4.86
N LEU A 333 -21.83 -8.86 -5.83
CA LEU A 333 -21.73 -10.25 -6.26
C LEU A 333 -21.22 -11.17 -5.14
N MET A 334 -20.21 -10.72 -4.38
CA MET A 334 -19.73 -11.45 -3.20
C MET A 334 -20.85 -11.68 -2.18
N LYS A 335 -21.65 -10.65 -1.89
CA LYS A 335 -22.81 -10.73 -1.00
C LYS A 335 -23.85 -11.72 -1.53
N GLY A 336 -24.19 -11.63 -2.83
CA GLY A 336 -25.16 -12.51 -3.50
C GLY A 336 -24.72 -13.97 -3.49
N ALA A 337 -23.42 -14.26 -3.58
CA ALA A 337 -22.86 -15.61 -3.49
C ALA A 337 -22.78 -16.16 -2.04
N GLY A 338 -23.16 -15.38 -1.02
CA GLY A 338 -23.07 -15.80 0.38
C GLY A 338 -21.65 -15.70 0.98
N TRP A 339 -20.76 -14.92 0.39
CA TRP A 339 -19.47 -14.63 0.98
C TRP A 339 -19.64 -13.60 2.10
N ASN A 340 -19.46 -14.01 3.35
CA ASN A 340 -19.69 -13.21 4.56
C ASN A 340 -18.38 -12.76 5.23
#